data_a035480520c70290f2b8b19c7ee80a6d
#
_entry.id   a035480520c70290f2b8b19c7ee80a6d
#
_cell.length_a   1.000
_cell.length_b   1.000
_cell.length_c   1.000
_cell.angle_alpha   90.00
_cell.angle_beta   90.00
_cell.angle_gamma   90.00
#
_symmetry.space_group_name_H-M   'P 1'
#
loop_
_entity.id
_entity.type
_entity.pdbx_description
1 polymer ?
#
loop_
_entity_poly.entity_id
_entity_poly.type
_entity_poly.pdbx_seq_one_letter_code
_entity_poly.pdbx_strand_id
1 'polypeptide(L)'
;MEKVIIVGSGCAGLTAAIYAARANLSPLVLEGRQPGGQLSTTTLVENYPGFPDGIDGPELILNMHRQAEKFGARFSYAEVTDFDPSDKHIRIKADDEWLDTRALIIASGAAARYLGLDDEDKLVGHGLTSCATCDGAFYKNVPVCVVGGGDSAAEESTFLTRFASKVYLIHRRDTMRASKIMQDRVFANKKIEPIWNTVVTQYVADEKGEMRAVRLRNLKTNDERELEIACVFVAIGHDPNTKAYRGKLDMDAEGYLLPKNGVESKIPGVFIAGDVADRVYKQAVTAAGMGCAAALQAEKYLSKVGSH
;
A
#
# COMPACT_ATOMS: atom_id res chain seq x y z
N MET A 1 15.43 -25.35 -8.48
CA MET A 1 15.70 -24.49 -7.30
C MET A 1 16.16 -23.13 -7.79
N GLU A 2 15.45 -22.08 -7.40
CA GLU A 2 15.72 -20.70 -7.80
C GLU A 2 16.85 -20.09 -6.94
N LYS A 3 17.63 -19.15 -7.51
CA LYS A 3 18.58 -18.38 -6.70
C LYS A 3 17.84 -17.38 -5.81
N VAL A 4 16.89 -16.65 -6.39
CA VAL A 4 16.07 -15.65 -5.72
C VAL A 4 14.63 -15.74 -6.21
N ILE A 5 13.67 -15.81 -5.29
CA ILE A 5 12.27 -15.57 -5.56
C ILE A 5 11.88 -14.24 -4.90
N ILE A 6 11.11 -13.43 -5.63
CA ILE A 6 10.56 -12.17 -5.14
C ILE A 6 9.03 -12.28 -5.19
N VAL A 7 8.35 -11.99 -4.08
CA VAL A 7 6.89 -12.05 -3.99
C VAL A 7 6.31 -10.64 -4.05
N GLY A 8 5.57 -10.39 -5.12
CA GLY A 8 4.95 -9.09 -5.41
C GLY A 8 5.73 -8.26 -6.42
N SER A 9 5.00 -7.59 -7.32
CA SER A 9 5.54 -6.71 -8.39
C SER A 9 5.17 -5.23 -8.21
N GLY A 10 4.90 -4.79 -6.99
CA GLY A 10 4.86 -3.36 -6.68
C GLY A 10 6.26 -2.73 -6.70
N CYS A 11 6.38 -1.43 -6.37
CA CYS A 11 7.67 -0.72 -6.40
C CYS A 11 8.80 -1.41 -5.63
N ALA A 12 8.51 -2.04 -4.49
CA ALA A 12 9.51 -2.80 -3.73
C ALA A 12 10.00 -4.02 -4.51
N GLY A 13 9.07 -4.84 -5.01
CA GLY A 13 9.40 -6.07 -5.72
C GLY A 13 10.10 -5.82 -7.05
N LEU A 14 9.61 -4.87 -7.85
CA LEU A 14 10.24 -4.50 -9.14
C LEU A 14 11.62 -3.89 -8.95
N THR A 15 11.81 -3.03 -7.94
CA THR A 15 13.14 -2.52 -7.62
C THR A 15 14.07 -3.64 -7.17
N ALA A 16 13.61 -4.56 -6.31
CA ALA A 16 14.40 -5.72 -5.93
C ALA A 16 14.75 -6.59 -7.15
N ALA A 17 13.82 -6.78 -8.09
CA ALA A 17 14.04 -7.54 -9.31
C ALA A 17 15.12 -6.89 -10.20
N ILE A 18 15.09 -5.57 -10.37
CA ILE A 18 16.12 -4.83 -11.13
C ILE A 18 17.50 -5.05 -10.52
N TYR A 19 17.66 -4.88 -9.21
CA TYR A 19 18.94 -5.01 -8.54
C TYR A 19 19.45 -6.46 -8.53
N ALA A 20 18.59 -7.43 -8.24
CA ALA A 20 18.94 -8.84 -8.26
C ALA A 20 19.32 -9.34 -9.68
N ALA A 21 18.56 -8.90 -10.71
CA ALA A 21 18.88 -9.25 -12.10
C ALA A 21 20.20 -8.65 -12.55
N ARG A 22 20.50 -7.40 -12.19
CA ARG A 22 21.82 -6.76 -12.47
C ARG A 22 22.99 -7.45 -11.77
N ALA A 23 22.72 -8.14 -10.65
CA ALA A 23 23.69 -8.99 -9.96
C ALA A 23 23.78 -10.43 -10.53
N ASN A 24 23.21 -10.72 -11.71
CA ASN A 24 23.15 -12.03 -12.36
C ASN A 24 22.50 -13.13 -11.49
N LEU A 25 21.52 -12.76 -10.66
CA LEU A 25 20.80 -13.72 -9.84
C LEU A 25 19.57 -14.32 -10.53
N SER A 26 19.19 -13.82 -11.72
CA SER A 26 18.03 -14.30 -12.51
C SER A 26 16.77 -14.46 -11.65
N PRO A 27 16.30 -13.43 -10.94
CA PRO A 27 15.19 -13.55 -10.00
C PRO A 27 13.90 -13.98 -10.71
N LEU A 28 13.10 -14.78 -10.02
CA LEU A 28 11.71 -15.09 -10.38
C LEU A 28 10.79 -14.21 -9.53
N VAL A 29 10.00 -13.36 -10.18
CA VAL A 29 8.99 -12.51 -9.52
C VAL A 29 7.62 -13.19 -9.60
N LEU A 30 7.01 -13.43 -8.46
CA LEU A 30 5.65 -13.94 -8.35
C LEU A 30 4.71 -12.76 -8.13
N GLU A 31 3.97 -12.37 -9.16
CA GLU A 31 3.20 -11.13 -9.19
C GLU A 31 1.85 -11.22 -8.47
N GLY A 32 1.29 -12.44 -8.39
CA GLY A 32 -0.03 -12.66 -7.83
C GLY A 32 -1.15 -12.16 -8.74
N ARG A 33 -2.33 -11.96 -8.14
CA ARG A 33 -3.55 -11.60 -8.90
C ARG A 33 -3.60 -10.14 -9.32
N GLN A 34 -2.82 -9.27 -8.67
CA GLN A 34 -2.77 -7.83 -8.97
C GLN A 34 -1.33 -7.39 -9.28
N PRO A 35 -0.83 -7.65 -10.50
CA PRO A 35 0.49 -7.20 -10.93
C PRO A 35 0.63 -5.68 -10.80
N GLY A 36 1.79 -5.24 -10.32
CA GLY A 36 2.08 -3.81 -10.13
C GLY A 36 1.60 -3.22 -8.80
N GLY A 37 0.75 -3.95 -8.06
CA GLY A 37 0.25 -3.54 -6.74
C GLY A 37 -0.58 -2.25 -6.79
N GLN A 38 -0.49 -1.42 -5.75
CA GLN A 38 -1.32 -0.22 -5.59
C GLN A 38 -1.21 0.79 -6.74
N LEU A 39 -0.02 0.96 -7.31
CA LEU A 39 0.18 1.92 -8.40
C LEU A 39 -0.43 1.48 -9.73
N SER A 40 -0.73 0.19 -9.91
CA SER A 40 -1.41 -0.26 -11.14
C SER A 40 -2.88 0.18 -11.21
N THR A 41 -3.45 0.69 -10.12
CA THR A 41 -4.84 1.14 -10.02
C THR A 41 -4.99 2.63 -9.69
N THR A 42 -3.87 3.37 -9.61
CA THR A 42 -3.90 4.82 -9.39
C THR A 42 -3.76 5.58 -10.72
N THR A 43 -3.99 6.88 -10.67
CA THR A 43 -3.82 7.80 -11.81
C THR A 43 -2.45 8.46 -11.77
N LEU A 44 -2.39 9.79 -11.83
CA LEU A 44 -1.15 10.56 -11.86
C LEU A 44 -0.37 10.47 -10.52
N VAL A 45 0.92 10.13 -10.61
CA VAL A 45 1.88 10.07 -9.50
C VAL A 45 2.86 11.23 -9.64
N GLU A 46 2.75 12.25 -8.79
CA GLU A 46 3.60 13.45 -8.82
C GLU A 46 4.75 13.40 -7.81
N ASN A 47 4.75 12.42 -6.90
CA ASN A 47 5.69 12.34 -5.78
C ASN A 47 6.75 11.23 -5.94
N TYR A 48 6.86 10.60 -7.11
CA TYR A 48 7.97 9.70 -7.40
C TYR A 48 9.11 10.48 -8.08
N PRO A 49 10.33 10.50 -7.49
CA PRO A 49 11.43 11.30 -8.03
C PRO A 49 11.83 10.91 -9.46
N GLY A 50 12.14 11.90 -10.29
CA GLY A 50 12.58 11.71 -11.67
C GLY A 50 11.51 12.07 -12.72
N PHE A 51 10.28 12.38 -12.28
CA PHE A 51 9.17 12.76 -13.17
C PHE A 51 8.62 14.14 -12.76
N PRO A 52 9.21 15.24 -13.28
CA PRO A 52 8.83 16.60 -12.85
C PRO A 52 7.38 16.98 -13.18
N ASP A 53 6.81 16.37 -14.21
CA ASP A 53 5.41 16.59 -14.64
C ASP A 53 4.47 15.46 -14.15
N GLY A 54 4.95 14.60 -13.23
CA GLY A 54 4.26 13.37 -12.83
C GLY A 54 4.38 12.25 -13.88
N ILE A 55 3.87 11.10 -13.51
CA ILE A 55 3.75 9.92 -14.38
C ILE A 55 2.49 9.15 -14.02
N ASP A 56 1.81 8.58 -15.00
CA ASP A 56 0.71 7.66 -14.75
C ASP A 56 1.19 6.42 -13.98
N GLY A 57 0.44 6.02 -12.93
CA GLY A 57 0.84 4.92 -12.05
C GLY A 57 1.09 3.60 -12.79
N PRO A 58 0.14 3.13 -13.63
CA PRO A 58 0.34 1.97 -14.52
C PRO A 58 1.56 2.11 -15.41
N GLU A 59 1.84 3.31 -15.98
CA GLU A 59 3.01 3.55 -16.82
C GLU A 59 4.31 3.44 -16.02
N LEU A 60 4.37 3.98 -14.81
CA LEU A 60 5.53 3.83 -13.92
C LEU A 60 5.83 2.35 -13.66
N ILE A 61 4.81 1.59 -13.32
CA ILE A 61 4.94 0.14 -13.08
C ILE A 61 5.41 -0.58 -14.33
N LEU A 62 4.84 -0.29 -15.50
CA LEU A 62 5.25 -0.88 -16.77
C LEU A 62 6.71 -0.57 -17.11
N ASN A 63 7.17 0.64 -16.85
CA ASN A 63 8.55 1.06 -17.06
C ASN A 63 9.51 0.31 -16.12
N MET A 64 9.16 0.14 -14.84
CA MET A 64 9.96 -0.64 -13.89
C MET A 64 9.98 -2.12 -14.26
N HIS A 65 8.87 -2.69 -14.70
CA HIS A 65 8.77 -4.08 -15.15
C HIS A 65 9.68 -4.32 -16.37
N ARG A 66 9.56 -3.51 -17.42
CA ARG A 66 10.43 -3.58 -18.61
C ARG A 66 11.90 -3.41 -18.26
N GLN A 67 12.22 -2.56 -17.29
CA GLN A 67 13.58 -2.38 -16.81
C GLN A 67 14.11 -3.67 -16.14
N ALA A 68 13.30 -4.34 -15.32
CA ALA A 68 13.67 -5.60 -14.68
C ALA A 68 13.86 -6.74 -15.72
N GLU A 69 12.92 -6.87 -16.68
CA GLU A 69 13.02 -7.84 -17.78
C GLU A 69 14.29 -7.65 -18.63
N LYS A 70 14.61 -6.39 -18.96
CA LYS A 70 15.84 -6.05 -19.71
C LYS A 70 17.10 -6.61 -19.06
N PHE A 71 17.14 -6.73 -17.73
CA PHE A 71 18.27 -7.30 -16.99
C PHE A 71 18.14 -8.80 -16.72
N GLY A 72 17.06 -9.44 -17.16
CA GLY A 72 16.87 -10.89 -17.05
C GLY A 72 16.05 -11.35 -15.84
N ALA A 73 15.23 -10.48 -15.24
CA ALA A 73 14.18 -10.90 -14.31
C ALA A 73 13.09 -11.68 -15.06
N ARG A 74 12.54 -12.70 -14.42
CA ARG A 74 11.47 -13.54 -14.94
C ARG A 74 10.21 -13.30 -14.10
N PHE A 75 9.04 -13.39 -14.72
CA PHE A 75 7.76 -13.08 -14.09
C PHE A 75 6.77 -14.23 -14.21
N SER A 76 5.94 -14.40 -13.17
CA SER A 76 4.86 -15.38 -13.15
C SER A 76 3.67 -14.76 -12.39
N TYR A 77 2.46 -14.95 -12.91
CA TYR A 77 1.22 -14.49 -12.26
C TYR A 77 0.77 -15.36 -11.09
N ALA A 78 1.54 -16.39 -10.73
CA ALA A 78 1.20 -17.29 -9.63
C ALA A 78 1.03 -16.56 -8.30
N GLU A 79 -0.02 -16.91 -7.56
CA GLU A 79 -0.31 -16.37 -6.23
C GLU A 79 0.40 -17.19 -5.16
N VAL A 80 1.07 -16.50 -4.24
CA VAL A 80 1.70 -17.14 -3.09
C VAL A 80 0.67 -17.45 -2.02
N THR A 81 0.46 -18.73 -1.76
CA THR A 81 -0.55 -19.22 -0.81
C THR A 81 0.04 -19.78 0.49
N ASP A 82 1.30 -20.20 0.47
CA ASP A 82 1.97 -20.78 1.64
C ASP A 82 3.50 -20.58 1.59
N PHE A 83 4.14 -20.73 2.74
CA PHE A 83 5.58 -20.55 2.93
C PHE A 83 6.12 -21.57 3.92
N ASP A 84 7.16 -22.28 3.58
CA ASP A 84 7.83 -23.27 4.44
C ASP A 84 9.32 -22.91 4.59
N PRO A 85 9.75 -22.41 5.75
CA PRO A 85 11.12 -22.10 6.07
C PRO A 85 11.84 -23.30 6.68
N SER A 86 11.94 -24.42 5.97
CA SER A 86 12.66 -25.57 6.51
C SER A 86 14.17 -25.29 6.64
N ASP A 87 14.85 -26.02 7.53
CA ASP A 87 16.28 -25.81 7.85
C ASP A 87 17.24 -25.93 6.66
N LYS A 88 16.80 -26.53 5.57
CA LYS A 88 17.63 -26.80 4.40
C LYS A 88 17.25 -25.98 3.16
N HIS A 89 15.97 -25.57 3.05
CA HIS A 89 15.44 -24.92 1.86
C HIS A 89 14.36 -23.91 2.26
N ILE A 90 14.36 -22.77 1.58
CA ILE A 90 13.24 -21.84 1.63
C ILE A 90 12.28 -22.29 0.53
N ARG A 91 11.05 -22.64 0.90
CA ARG A 91 10.02 -23.09 -0.04
C ARG A 91 8.84 -22.14 0.00
N ILE A 92 8.28 -21.88 -1.16
CA ILE A 92 7.09 -21.06 -1.30
C ILE A 92 6.08 -21.79 -2.17
N LYS A 93 4.82 -21.82 -1.76
CA LYS A 93 3.75 -22.40 -2.55
C LYS A 93 3.17 -21.32 -3.46
N ALA A 94 3.38 -21.47 -4.76
CA ALA A 94 2.87 -20.61 -5.82
C ALA A 94 1.73 -21.35 -6.51
N ASP A 95 0.50 -20.87 -6.36
CA ASP A 95 -0.72 -21.61 -6.70
C ASP A 95 -0.72 -23.01 -6.06
N ASP A 96 -0.61 -24.06 -6.84
CA ASP A 96 -0.57 -25.46 -6.36
C ASP A 96 0.83 -26.07 -6.31
N GLU A 97 1.87 -25.34 -6.76
CA GLU A 97 3.24 -25.84 -6.85
C GLU A 97 4.13 -25.29 -5.75
N TRP A 98 5.01 -26.17 -5.20
CA TRP A 98 6.08 -25.77 -4.30
C TRP A 98 7.35 -25.44 -5.07
N LEU A 99 7.84 -24.22 -4.89
CA LEU A 99 9.09 -23.74 -5.46
C LEU A 99 10.16 -23.63 -4.36
N ASP A 100 11.35 -24.18 -4.65
CA ASP A 100 12.52 -24.06 -3.78
C ASP A 100 13.38 -22.87 -4.19
N THR A 101 13.83 -22.08 -3.21
CA THR A 101 14.73 -20.95 -3.46
C THR A 101 15.84 -20.87 -2.42
N ARG A 102 16.96 -20.26 -2.79
CA ARG A 102 18.07 -19.98 -1.88
C ARG A 102 17.90 -18.67 -1.13
N ALA A 103 17.21 -17.71 -1.72
CA ALA A 103 16.85 -16.45 -1.09
C ALA A 103 15.42 -16.05 -1.47
N LEU A 104 14.68 -15.48 -0.52
CA LEU A 104 13.31 -15.01 -0.70
C LEU A 104 13.21 -13.54 -0.31
N ILE A 105 12.62 -12.72 -1.20
CA ILE A 105 12.27 -11.33 -0.89
C ILE A 105 10.75 -11.23 -0.86
N ILE A 106 10.20 -10.90 0.30
CA ILE A 106 8.75 -10.70 0.51
C ILE A 106 8.46 -9.22 0.31
N ALA A 107 7.80 -8.90 -0.80
CA ALA A 107 7.40 -7.55 -1.21
C ALA A 107 5.91 -7.50 -1.57
N SER A 108 5.09 -8.29 -0.87
CA SER A 108 3.67 -8.52 -1.14
C SER A 108 2.76 -7.33 -0.83
N GLY A 109 3.31 -6.25 -0.23
CA GLY A 109 2.60 -5.01 0.02
C GLY A 109 1.47 -5.10 1.04
N ALA A 110 0.59 -4.10 1.03
CA ALA A 110 -0.62 -4.02 1.85
C ALA A 110 -1.77 -3.48 1.00
N ALA A 111 -2.98 -3.97 1.24
CA ALA A 111 -4.19 -3.50 0.58
C ALA A 111 -4.88 -2.42 1.43
N ALA A 112 -5.29 -1.31 0.82
CA ALA A 112 -6.12 -0.34 1.50
C ALA A 112 -7.49 -0.93 1.82
N ARG A 113 -8.01 -0.61 3.01
CA ARG A 113 -9.40 -0.92 3.37
C ARG A 113 -10.33 0.14 2.81
N TYR A 114 -11.35 -0.30 2.12
CA TYR A 114 -12.46 0.55 1.68
C TYR A 114 -13.72 0.27 2.49
N LEU A 115 -14.81 0.99 2.20
CA LEU A 115 -16.05 0.89 2.98
C LEU A 115 -16.89 -0.33 2.58
N GLY A 116 -16.60 -0.96 1.44
CA GLY A 116 -17.37 -2.06 0.87
C GLY A 116 -18.70 -1.61 0.25
N LEU A 117 -18.73 -0.39 -0.27
CA LEU A 117 -19.89 0.18 -0.95
C LEU A 117 -19.82 -0.12 -2.46
N ASP A 118 -20.97 -0.02 -3.12
CA ASP A 118 -21.04 -0.15 -4.56
C ASP A 118 -20.19 0.88 -5.29
N ASP A 119 -19.66 0.54 -6.45
CA ASP A 119 -18.87 1.37 -7.35
C ASP A 119 -17.48 1.83 -6.81
N GLU A 120 -16.99 1.29 -5.69
CA GLU A 120 -15.66 1.66 -5.15
C GLU A 120 -14.55 1.48 -6.20
N ASP A 121 -14.52 0.33 -6.87
CA ASP A 121 -13.49 0.01 -7.88
C ASP A 121 -13.46 1.01 -9.06
N LYS A 122 -14.61 1.62 -9.39
CA LYS A 122 -14.72 2.62 -10.47
C LYS A 122 -14.28 4.01 -10.02
N LEU A 123 -14.38 4.29 -8.73
CA LEU A 123 -14.13 5.61 -8.17
C LEU A 123 -12.72 5.77 -7.61
N VAL A 124 -11.99 4.68 -7.40
CA VAL A 124 -10.57 4.75 -7.04
C VAL A 124 -9.80 5.48 -8.14
N GLY A 125 -9.12 6.59 -7.77
CA GLY A 125 -8.49 7.52 -8.72
C GLY A 125 -9.44 8.58 -9.32
N HIS A 126 -10.76 8.44 -9.13
CA HIS A 126 -11.80 9.35 -9.61
C HIS A 126 -12.57 10.01 -8.45
N GLY A 127 -11.85 10.44 -7.43
CA GLY A 127 -12.38 11.08 -6.23
C GLY A 127 -12.56 10.12 -5.05
N LEU A 128 -12.09 8.89 -5.13
CA LEU A 128 -11.96 7.96 -4.01
C LEU A 128 -10.50 7.53 -3.87
N THR A 129 -9.91 7.70 -2.68
CA THR A 129 -8.51 7.35 -2.40
C THR A 129 -8.30 6.96 -0.94
N SER A 130 -7.17 6.31 -0.67
CA SER A 130 -6.70 5.97 0.69
C SER A 130 -5.39 6.67 1.05
N CYS A 131 -4.93 7.65 0.25
CA CYS A 131 -3.63 8.31 0.43
C CYS A 131 -3.74 9.83 0.32
N ALA A 132 -3.85 10.53 1.45
CA ALA A 132 -3.88 12.00 1.45
C ALA A 132 -2.58 12.64 0.96
N THR A 133 -1.43 12.04 1.25
CA THR A 133 -0.12 12.54 0.80
C THR A 133 0.14 12.36 -0.69
N CYS A 134 -0.54 11.39 -1.31
CA CYS A 134 -0.47 11.17 -2.75
C CYS A 134 -1.36 12.18 -3.50
N ASP A 135 -2.64 12.26 -3.12
CA ASP A 135 -3.68 12.86 -3.94
C ASP A 135 -4.20 14.21 -3.42
N GLY A 136 -3.86 14.58 -2.17
CA GLY A 136 -4.37 15.81 -1.56
C GLY A 136 -4.10 17.08 -2.36
N ALA A 137 -2.99 17.14 -3.09
CA ALA A 137 -2.60 18.28 -3.92
C ALA A 137 -3.54 18.53 -5.11
N PHE A 138 -4.27 17.50 -5.58
CA PHE A 138 -5.22 17.64 -6.69
C PHE A 138 -6.52 18.35 -6.28
N TYR A 139 -6.85 18.35 -4.99
CA TYR A 139 -8.11 18.87 -4.46
C TYR A 139 -7.97 20.27 -3.83
N LYS A 140 -7.31 21.19 -4.56
CA LYS A 140 -7.11 22.58 -4.10
C LYS A 140 -8.41 23.38 -4.12
N ASN A 141 -8.68 24.05 -2.99
CA ASN A 141 -9.83 24.97 -2.83
C ASN A 141 -11.23 24.36 -3.03
N VAL A 142 -11.32 23.01 -2.95
CA VAL A 142 -12.60 22.28 -2.97
C VAL A 142 -12.82 21.56 -1.65
N PRO A 143 -14.09 21.25 -1.26
CA PRO A 143 -14.38 20.46 -0.08
C PRO A 143 -14.04 18.99 -0.31
N VAL A 144 -13.48 18.34 0.71
CA VAL A 144 -13.19 16.91 0.72
C VAL A 144 -13.68 16.28 2.02
N CYS A 145 -13.81 14.96 2.05
CA CYS A 145 -14.04 14.26 3.30
C CYS A 145 -12.99 13.19 3.59
N VAL A 146 -12.77 12.96 4.89
CA VAL A 146 -11.93 11.85 5.41
C VAL A 146 -12.86 10.94 6.20
N VAL A 147 -12.84 9.65 5.91
CA VAL A 147 -13.60 8.65 6.65
C VAL A 147 -12.67 7.87 7.55
N GLY A 148 -12.85 8.01 8.87
CA GLY A 148 -11.99 7.34 9.84
C GLY A 148 -12.13 7.92 11.24
N GLY A 149 -11.24 7.52 12.16
CA GLY A 149 -11.27 8.02 13.55
C GLY A 149 -10.04 7.62 14.36
N GLY A 150 -9.02 7.05 13.73
CA GLY A 150 -7.69 6.80 14.32
C GLY A 150 -6.71 7.91 14.02
N ASP A 151 -5.43 7.70 14.40
CA ASP A 151 -4.34 8.67 14.17
C ASP A 151 -4.19 8.98 12.68
N SER A 152 -4.23 7.98 11.78
CA SER A 152 -4.17 8.20 10.33
C SER A 152 -5.25 9.16 9.83
N ALA A 153 -6.50 8.99 10.28
CA ALA A 153 -7.59 9.89 9.88
C ALA A 153 -7.37 11.33 10.38
N ALA A 154 -6.80 11.50 11.58
CA ALA A 154 -6.47 12.80 12.14
C ALA A 154 -5.31 13.48 11.39
N GLU A 155 -4.26 12.71 11.07
CA GLU A 155 -3.11 13.17 10.29
C GLU A 155 -3.52 13.59 8.89
N GLU A 156 -4.26 12.73 8.18
CA GLU A 156 -4.74 13.00 6.83
C GLU A 156 -5.67 14.19 6.79
N SER A 157 -6.62 14.28 7.73
CA SER A 157 -7.50 15.46 7.84
C SER A 157 -6.72 16.76 8.02
N THR A 158 -5.71 16.74 8.90
CA THR A 158 -4.84 17.89 9.15
C THR A 158 -4.00 18.24 7.92
N PHE A 159 -3.44 17.24 7.25
CA PHE A 159 -2.63 17.41 6.04
C PHE A 159 -3.44 18.06 4.92
N LEU A 160 -4.65 17.56 4.66
CA LEU A 160 -5.54 18.03 3.60
C LEU A 160 -5.96 19.50 3.76
N THR A 161 -5.96 20.04 4.99
CA THR A 161 -6.27 21.48 5.18
C THR A 161 -5.27 22.44 4.51
N ARG A 162 -4.12 21.94 4.07
CA ARG A 162 -3.14 22.70 3.28
C ARG A 162 -3.66 23.02 1.88
N PHE A 163 -4.56 22.20 1.36
CA PHE A 163 -5.06 22.27 -0.01
C PHE A 163 -6.56 22.56 -0.05
N ALA A 164 -7.34 21.73 0.60
CA ALA A 164 -8.80 21.80 0.57
C ALA A 164 -9.36 23.09 1.18
N SER A 165 -10.51 23.52 0.69
CA SER A 165 -11.27 24.63 1.28
C SER A 165 -11.90 24.22 2.62
N LYS A 166 -12.34 22.97 2.73
CA LYS A 166 -12.97 22.36 3.90
C LYS A 166 -12.65 20.86 3.94
N VAL A 167 -12.46 20.32 5.13
CA VAL A 167 -12.28 18.87 5.36
C VAL A 167 -13.37 18.39 6.31
N TYR A 168 -14.26 17.53 5.84
CA TYR A 168 -15.25 16.86 6.67
C TYR A 168 -14.70 15.55 7.20
N LEU A 169 -14.55 15.41 8.53
CA LEU A 169 -14.10 14.18 9.16
C LEU A 169 -15.30 13.33 9.59
N ILE A 170 -15.63 12.31 8.81
CA ILE A 170 -16.78 11.46 9.03
C ILE A 170 -16.38 10.29 9.94
N HIS A 171 -17.04 10.18 11.10
CA HIS A 171 -16.77 9.12 12.03
C HIS A 171 -18.04 8.47 12.58
N ARG A 172 -18.06 7.14 12.61
CA ARG A 172 -19.22 6.33 13.04
C ARG A 172 -19.52 6.38 14.55
N ARG A 173 -18.65 6.96 15.36
CA ARG A 173 -18.80 7.14 16.81
C ARG A 173 -18.84 8.62 17.14
N ASP A 174 -19.07 8.93 18.41
CA ASP A 174 -19.07 10.31 18.93
C ASP A 174 -17.69 10.80 19.40
N THR A 175 -16.69 9.92 19.37
CA THR A 175 -15.30 10.21 19.79
C THR A 175 -14.30 9.50 18.89
N MET A 176 -13.17 10.14 18.64
CA MET A 176 -12.04 9.55 17.94
C MET A 176 -11.28 8.56 18.82
N ARG A 177 -10.63 7.57 18.19
CA ARG A 177 -9.64 6.68 18.82
C ARG A 177 -8.21 7.20 18.68
N ALA A 178 -8.02 8.28 17.93
CA ALA A 178 -6.74 8.94 17.77
C ALA A 178 -6.14 9.35 19.13
N SER A 179 -4.82 9.48 19.19
CA SER A 179 -4.12 10.00 20.35
C SER A 179 -4.60 11.42 20.71
N LYS A 180 -4.54 11.79 21.98
CA LYS A 180 -5.05 13.09 22.45
C LYS A 180 -4.44 14.27 21.70
N ILE A 181 -3.15 14.22 21.44
CA ILE A 181 -2.43 15.26 20.70
C ILE A 181 -2.96 15.41 19.26
N MET A 182 -3.34 14.31 18.62
CA MET A 182 -3.91 14.34 17.27
C MET A 182 -5.34 14.86 17.26
N GLN A 183 -6.14 14.47 18.26
CA GLN A 183 -7.49 15.04 18.46
C GLN A 183 -7.43 16.56 18.66
N ASP A 184 -6.51 17.06 19.50
CA ASP A 184 -6.36 18.49 19.75
C ASP A 184 -5.97 19.25 18.48
N ARG A 185 -5.13 18.68 17.61
CA ARG A 185 -4.81 19.28 16.29
C ARG A 185 -6.03 19.35 15.38
N VAL A 186 -6.82 18.29 15.32
CA VAL A 186 -8.07 18.26 14.53
C VAL A 186 -9.04 19.33 15.01
N PHE A 187 -9.30 19.41 16.33
CA PHE A 187 -10.28 20.35 16.89
C PHE A 187 -9.83 21.81 16.86
N ALA A 188 -8.53 22.07 16.90
CA ALA A 188 -7.98 23.41 16.74
C ALA A 188 -8.05 23.94 15.30
N ASN A 189 -8.23 23.08 14.31
CA ASN A 189 -8.21 23.48 12.91
C ASN A 189 -9.59 23.85 12.39
N LYS A 190 -9.81 25.14 12.11
CA LYS A 190 -11.10 25.70 11.65
C LYS A 190 -11.59 25.14 10.29
N LYS A 191 -10.69 24.58 9.49
CA LYS A 191 -11.06 23.93 8.21
C LYS A 191 -11.60 22.52 8.39
N ILE A 192 -11.37 21.86 9.55
CA ILE A 192 -11.85 20.51 9.81
C ILE A 192 -13.20 20.59 10.54
N GLU A 193 -14.18 19.88 9.99
CA GLU A 193 -15.51 19.72 10.58
C GLU A 193 -15.80 18.25 10.86
N PRO A 194 -15.77 17.82 12.13
CA PRO A 194 -16.14 16.46 12.49
C PRO A 194 -17.65 16.23 12.32
N ILE A 195 -18.02 15.14 11.68
CA ILE A 195 -19.39 14.64 11.53
C ILE A 195 -19.48 13.32 12.27
N TRP A 196 -20.01 13.38 13.49
CA TRP A 196 -20.08 12.27 14.43
C TRP A 196 -21.28 11.34 14.20
N ASN A 197 -21.16 10.11 14.70
CA ASN A 197 -22.21 9.09 14.65
C ASN A 197 -22.73 8.86 13.23
N THR A 198 -21.89 9.02 12.22
CA THR A 198 -22.29 9.08 10.82
C THR A 198 -21.44 8.14 9.99
N VAL A 199 -22.07 7.49 9.04
CA VAL A 199 -21.43 6.64 8.04
C VAL A 199 -21.76 7.14 6.63
N VAL A 200 -20.85 6.86 5.70
CA VAL A 200 -21.13 6.98 4.26
C VAL A 200 -21.93 5.75 3.86
N THR A 201 -23.03 5.93 3.16
CA THR A 201 -23.89 4.85 2.68
C THR A 201 -23.85 4.69 1.16
N GLN A 202 -23.44 5.74 0.44
CA GLN A 202 -23.32 5.72 -1.02
C GLN A 202 -22.35 6.80 -1.48
N TYR A 203 -21.58 6.48 -2.50
CA TYR A 203 -20.85 7.46 -3.31
C TYR A 203 -21.75 7.99 -4.42
N VAL A 204 -21.60 9.25 -4.79
CA VAL A 204 -22.37 9.89 -5.85
C VAL A 204 -21.39 10.48 -6.86
N ALA A 205 -21.34 9.88 -8.04
CA ALA A 205 -20.55 10.38 -9.16
C ALA A 205 -21.36 11.33 -10.05
N ASP A 206 -20.66 12.15 -10.81
CA ASP A 206 -21.22 12.95 -11.89
C ASP A 206 -21.36 12.14 -13.20
N GLU A 207 -21.79 12.79 -14.27
CA GLU A 207 -21.96 12.18 -15.60
C GLU A 207 -20.62 11.70 -16.23
N LYS A 208 -19.48 12.19 -15.73
CA LYS A 208 -18.14 11.83 -16.18
C LYS A 208 -17.53 10.69 -15.36
N GLY A 209 -18.21 10.25 -14.30
CA GLY A 209 -17.71 9.24 -13.36
C GLY A 209 -16.83 9.80 -12.24
N GLU A 210 -16.74 11.13 -12.08
CA GLU A 210 -15.97 11.76 -11.01
C GLU A 210 -16.84 11.96 -9.76
N MET A 211 -16.22 11.85 -8.58
CA MET A 211 -16.90 12.05 -7.30
C MET A 211 -17.46 13.47 -7.18
N ARG A 212 -18.74 13.60 -6.86
CA ARG A 212 -19.38 14.91 -6.58
C ARG A 212 -20.00 15.04 -5.21
N ALA A 213 -20.41 13.92 -4.59
CA ALA A 213 -21.02 13.91 -3.29
C ALA A 213 -20.95 12.54 -2.62
N VAL A 214 -21.30 12.49 -1.33
CA VAL A 214 -21.57 11.25 -0.60
C VAL A 214 -22.93 11.33 0.07
N ARG A 215 -23.64 10.21 0.18
CA ARG A 215 -24.80 10.08 1.06
C ARG A 215 -24.35 9.64 2.44
N LEU A 216 -24.83 10.35 3.43
CA LEU A 216 -24.52 10.14 4.82
C LEU A 216 -25.76 9.68 5.57
N ARG A 217 -25.58 8.77 6.53
CA ARG A 217 -26.61 8.38 7.48
C ARG A 217 -26.10 8.54 8.90
N ASN A 218 -26.85 9.28 9.71
CA ASN A 218 -26.58 9.37 11.15
C ASN A 218 -27.08 8.11 11.86
N LEU A 219 -26.23 7.46 12.62
CA LEU A 219 -26.52 6.18 13.27
C LEU A 219 -27.39 6.30 14.53
N LYS A 220 -27.57 7.52 15.09
CA LYS A 220 -28.41 7.76 16.28
C LYS A 220 -29.81 8.20 15.88
N THR A 221 -29.93 9.04 14.86
CA THR A 221 -31.22 9.63 14.43
C THR A 221 -31.80 8.96 13.20
N ASN A 222 -31.00 8.19 12.46
CA ASN A 222 -31.28 7.63 11.12
C ASN A 222 -31.53 8.71 10.04
N ASP A 223 -31.22 9.98 10.31
CA ASP A 223 -31.33 11.02 9.31
C ASP A 223 -30.33 10.77 8.18
N GLU A 224 -30.79 10.96 6.96
CA GLU A 224 -29.96 10.88 5.76
C GLU A 224 -29.81 12.26 5.12
N ARG A 225 -28.62 12.52 4.59
CA ARG A 225 -28.34 13.72 3.80
C ARG A 225 -27.27 13.48 2.76
N GLU A 226 -27.28 14.26 1.71
CA GLU A 226 -26.18 14.34 0.76
C GLU A 226 -25.20 15.43 1.21
N LEU A 227 -23.90 15.17 1.03
CA LEU A 227 -22.82 16.10 1.31
C LEU A 227 -21.98 16.23 0.03
N GLU A 228 -21.99 17.42 -0.56
CA GLU A 228 -21.18 17.74 -1.73
C GLU A 228 -19.69 17.80 -1.36
N ILE A 229 -18.89 16.99 -2.04
CA ILE A 229 -17.42 16.91 -1.89
C ILE A 229 -16.79 16.48 -3.20
N ALA A 230 -15.53 16.84 -3.41
CA ALA A 230 -14.77 16.43 -4.59
C ALA A 230 -14.00 15.14 -4.40
N CYS A 231 -13.75 14.73 -3.15
CA CYS A 231 -12.99 13.50 -2.87
C CYS A 231 -13.30 12.92 -1.49
N VAL A 232 -13.27 11.60 -1.43
CA VAL A 232 -13.32 10.80 -0.20
C VAL A 232 -11.95 10.17 0.04
N PHE A 233 -11.33 10.50 1.17
CA PHE A 233 -10.11 9.87 1.68
C PHE A 233 -10.50 8.81 2.71
N VAL A 234 -10.28 7.54 2.40
CA VAL A 234 -10.67 6.42 3.28
C VAL A 234 -9.52 6.06 4.20
N ALA A 235 -9.55 6.57 5.43
CA ALA A 235 -8.50 6.43 6.44
C ALA A 235 -8.89 5.43 7.55
N ILE A 236 -9.32 4.20 7.17
CA ILE A 236 -9.74 3.13 8.08
C ILE A 236 -8.72 2.02 8.25
N GLY A 237 -7.53 2.19 7.67
CA GLY A 237 -6.38 1.29 7.77
C GLY A 237 -6.10 0.49 6.50
N HIS A 238 -5.11 -0.39 6.61
CA HIS A 238 -4.67 -1.28 5.54
C HIS A 238 -4.57 -2.71 6.09
N ASP A 239 -4.66 -3.68 5.21
CA ASP A 239 -4.41 -5.09 5.49
C ASP A 239 -3.10 -5.51 4.80
N PRO A 240 -2.04 -5.84 5.57
CA PRO A 240 -0.81 -6.35 4.97
C PRO A 240 -1.04 -7.74 4.36
N ASN A 241 -0.47 -7.96 3.17
CA ASN A 241 -0.60 -9.23 2.44
C ASN A 241 0.35 -10.29 3.01
N THR A 242 0.06 -10.74 4.24
CA THR A 242 0.93 -11.60 5.06
C THR A 242 0.34 -12.96 5.39
N LYS A 243 -0.81 -13.30 4.80
CA LYS A 243 -1.56 -14.53 5.14
C LYS A 243 -0.70 -15.79 5.03
N ALA A 244 0.11 -15.91 3.97
CA ALA A 244 0.99 -17.05 3.73
C ALA A 244 2.11 -17.23 4.79
N TYR A 245 2.44 -16.17 5.52
CA TYR A 245 3.58 -16.11 6.45
C TYR A 245 3.17 -16.21 7.92
N ARG A 246 1.86 -16.28 8.22
CA ARG A 246 1.34 -16.33 9.59
C ARG A 246 1.89 -17.52 10.37
N GLY A 247 2.35 -17.26 11.61
CA GLY A 247 2.94 -18.26 12.49
C GLY A 247 4.38 -18.69 12.09
N LYS A 248 4.92 -18.19 10.98
CA LYS A 248 6.25 -18.57 10.45
C LYS A 248 7.25 -17.42 10.52
N LEU A 249 6.78 -16.18 10.32
CA LEU A 249 7.55 -14.95 10.49
C LEU A 249 6.98 -14.12 11.63
N ASP A 250 7.81 -13.23 12.18
CA ASP A 250 7.38 -12.30 13.23
C ASP A 250 6.48 -11.23 12.64
N MET A 251 5.38 -10.95 13.33
CA MET A 251 4.37 -9.97 12.94
C MET A 251 3.97 -9.12 14.14
N ASP A 252 3.54 -7.89 13.85
CA ASP A 252 2.89 -7.07 14.86
C ASP A 252 1.40 -7.47 15.06
N ALA A 253 0.71 -6.77 15.95
CA ALA A 253 -0.70 -7.01 16.25
C ALA A 253 -1.64 -6.72 15.05
N GLU A 254 -1.18 -5.92 14.07
CA GLU A 254 -1.92 -5.55 12.87
C GLU A 254 -1.60 -6.49 11.69
N GLY A 255 -0.64 -7.41 11.87
CA GLY A 255 -0.25 -8.41 10.89
C GLY A 255 0.88 -7.98 9.95
N TYR A 256 1.52 -6.83 10.17
CA TYR A 256 2.70 -6.42 9.41
C TYR A 256 3.90 -7.28 9.79
N LEU A 257 4.72 -7.65 8.80
CA LEU A 257 5.96 -8.39 9.05
C LEU A 257 6.96 -7.49 9.78
N LEU A 258 7.67 -8.10 10.75
CA LEU A 258 8.68 -7.41 11.56
C LEU A 258 10.08 -7.84 11.10
N PRO A 259 10.82 -6.99 10.37
CA PRO A 259 12.22 -7.23 10.10
C PRO A 259 13.03 -7.24 11.40
N LYS A 260 13.98 -8.17 11.53
CA LYS A 260 14.91 -8.23 12.68
C LYS A 260 15.94 -7.10 12.59
N ASN A 261 16.41 -6.80 11.37
CA ASN A 261 17.40 -5.78 11.11
C ASN A 261 17.22 -5.21 9.71
N GLY A 262 16.82 -3.94 9.59
CA GLY A 262 16.57 -3.31 8.31
C GLY A 262 15.53 -4.06 7.48
N VAL A 263 15.98 -4.86 6.52
CA VAL A 263 15.13 -5.69 5.65
C VAL A 263 15.28 -7.20 5.90
N GLU A 264 16.16 -7.60 6.83
CA GLU A 264 16.40 -9.01 7.15
C GLU A 264 15.32 -9.55 8.09
N SER A 265 14.74 -10.72 7.78
CA SER A 265 13.86 -11.42 8.71
C SER A 265 14.65 -12.20 9.77
N LYS A 266 13.96 -12.88 10.70
CA LYS A 266 14.60 -13.83 11.61
C LYS A 266 15.16 -15.07 10.92
N ILE A 267 14.71 -15.36 9.70
CA ILE A 267 15.09 -16.55 8.95
C ILE A 267 16.21 -16.17 7.96
N PRO A 268 17.39 -16.79 8.03
CA PRO A 268 18.46 -16.53 7.10
C PRO A 268 18.02 -16.73 5.63
N GLY A 269 18.35 -15.80 4.76
CA GLY A 269 17.97 -15.84 3.34
C GLY A 269 16.56 -15.33 3.05
N VAL A 270 15.79 -14.92 4.06
CA VAL A 270 14.46 -14.30 3.88
C VAL A 270 14.52 -12.80 4.21
N PHE A 271 14.11 -11.98 3.25
CA PHE A 271 14.13 -10.52 3.31
C PHE A 271 12.73 -9.96 3.13
N ILE A 272 12.48 -8.78 3.69
CA ILE A 272 11.16 -8.15 3.74
C ILE A 272 11.29 -6.72 3.23
N ALA A 273 10.44 -6.29 2.30
CA ALA A 273 10.51 -4.96 1.71
C ALA A 273 9.14 -4.36 1.37
N GLY A 274 9.00 -3.06 1.56
CA GLY A 274 7.81 -2.30 1.22
C GLY A 274 6.70 -2.40 2.26
N ASP A 275 5.48 -2.09 1.83
CA ASP A 275 4.31 -1.87 2.70
C ASP A 275 3.87 -3.11 3.48
N VAL A 276 4.37 -4.29 3.16
CA VAL A 276 4.17 -5.50 3.96
C VAL A 276 4.79 -5.39 5.36
N ALA A 277 5.74 -4.46 5.55
CA ALA A 277 6.41 -4.12 6.82
C ALA A 277 6.35 -2.63 7.16
N ASP A 278 6.25 -1.75 6.17
CA ASP A 278 6.15 -0.30 6.39
C ASP A 278 4.70 0.11 6.67
N ARG A 279 4.36 0.24 7.93
CA ARG A 279 3.05 0.74 8.36
C ARG A 279 2.99 2.28 8.49
N VAL A 280 4.12 2.97 8.35
CA VAL A 280 4.25 4.41 8.62
C VAL A 280 4.17 5.24 7.36
N TYR A 281 5.08 5.01 6.44
CA TYR A 281 5.24 5.86 5.24
C TYR A 281 4.33 5.43 4.08
N LYS A 282 4.35 4.15 3.72
CA LYS A 282 3.56 3.58 2.60
C LYS A 282 3.70 4.40 1.32
N GLN A 283 4.92 4.74 0.96
CA GLN A 283 5.24 5.53 -0.23
C GLN A 283 5.98 4.68 -1.27
N ALA A 284 5.71 4.93 -2.55
CA ALA A 284 6.36 4.23 -3.65
C ALA A 284 7.89 4.29 -3.57
N VAL A 285 8.44 5.47 -3.23
CA VAL A 285 9.89 5.69 -3.14
C VAL A 285 10.50 4.98 -1.93
N THR A 286 9.82 4.93 -0.77
CA THR A 286 10.32 4.16 0.40
C THR A 286 10.26 2.67 0.12
N ALA A 287 9.19 2.19 -0.50
CA ALA A 287 9.06 0.80 -0.93
C ALA A 287 10.18 0.42 -1.92
N ALA A 288 10.46 1.26 -2.93
CA ALA A 288 11.57 1.06 -3.86
C ALA A 288 12.93 1.00 -3.13
N GLY A 289 13.18 1.91 -2.19
CA GLY A 289 14.40 1.92 -1.37
C GLY A 289 14.56 0.63 -0.55
N MET A 290 13.49 0.13 0.07
CA MET A 290 13.51 -1.15 0.78
C MET A 290 13.75 -2.32 -0.17
N GLY A 291 13.16 -2.32 -1.37
CA GLY A 291 13.41 -3.33 -2.41
C GLY A 291 14.87 -3.39 -2.84
N CYS A 292 15.49 -2.23 -3.05
CA CYS A 292 16.93 -2.12 -3.32
C CYS A 292 17.75 -2.73 -2.17
N ALA A 293 17.48 -2.36 -0.92
CA ALA A 293 18.18 -2.87 0.25
C ALA A 293 18.03 -4.40 0.38
N ALA A 294 16.83 -4.94 0.16
CA ALA A 294 16.57 -6.37 0.24
C ALA A 294 17.34 -7.15 -0.82
N ALA A 295 17.40 -6.66 -2.06
CA ALA A 295 18.14 -7.30 -3.14
C ALA A 295 19.67 -7.32 -2.86
N LEU A 296 20.23 -6.21 -2.37
CA LEU A 296 21.65 -6.14 -2.00
C LEU A 296 22.00 -7.07 -0.83
N GLN A 297 21.11 -7.21 0.17
CA GLN A 297 21.30 -8.17 1.25
C GLN A 297 21.16 -9.61 0.78
N ALA A 298 20.23 -9.90 -0.14
CA ALA A 298 20.07 -11.23 -0.74
C ALA A 298 21.33 -11.64 -1.54
N GLU A 299 21.88 -10.72 -2.34
CA GLU A 299 23.14 -10.94 -3.05
C GLU A 299 24.31 -11.25 -2.09
N LYS A 300 24.46 -10.41 -1.05
CA LYS A 300 25.50 -10.61 -0.02
C LYS A 300 25.33 -11.94 0.72
N TYR A 301 24.10 -12.35 1.02
CA TYR A 301 23.80 -13.64 1.63
C TYR A 301 24.21 -14.80 0.71
N LEU A 302 23.80 -14.76 -0.56
CA LEU A 302 24.08 -15.81 -1.53
C LEU A 302 25.58 -15.94 -1.82
N SER A 303 26.33 -14.85 -1.83
CA SER A 303 27.79 -14.85 -1.99
C SER A 303 28.47 -15.59 -0.85
N LYS A 304 27.99 -15.48 0.38
CA LYS A 304 28.53 -16.18 1.55
C LYS A 304 28.21 -17.67 1.54
N VAL A 305 26.98 -18.07 1.19
CA VAL A 305 26.53 -19.48 1.21
C VAL A 305 26.96 -20.23 -0.03
N GLY A 306 27.31 -19.54 -1.13
CA GLY A 306 27.79 -20.16 -2.39
C GLY A 306 29.26 -20.42 -2.42
N SER A 307 30.01 -20.04 -1.38
CA SER A 307 31.45 -20.28 -1.22
C SER A 307 31.77 -21.58 -0.46
N HIS A 308 30.78 -22.43 -0.22
CA HIS A 308 30.94 -23.73 0.47
C HIS A 308 30.41 -24.87 -0.39
#